data_b707cf6d171077c8c518c8de6c68c790
#
_entry.id   b707cf6d171077c8c518c8de6c68c790
#
_cell.length_a   1.000
_cell.length_b   1.000
_cell.length_c   1.000
_cell.angle_alpha   90.00
_cell.angle_beta   90.00
_cell.angle_gamma   90.00
#
_symmetry.space_group_name_H-M   'P 1'
#
loop_
_entity.id
_entity.type
_entity.pdbx_description
1 polymer ?
#
loop_
_entity_poly.entity_id
_entity_poly.type
_entity_poly.pdbx_seq_one_letter_code
_entity_poly.pdbx_strand_id
1 'polypeptide(L)'
;MKKVLFSFCFLLVLLVGSSLRLEAQPAQKLVNVVVSPDRTDWKYKQKEEVSFTVQVFRNENLLKDVVVDYELGPEYFPVKKEADVLLKNGKTTLKGSMNEPGFLRCKVIAKVDGRNYEGMATVAVDEERIRPTTADPKDFDSFWKQAIEDARKTSLDPKMVLMPERCTSTQNVYHVSFQNERPGSRMYGILVVPKKEGVY
;
A
#
# COMPACT_ATOMS: atom_id res chain seq x y z
N MET A 1 -22.64 -53.86 21.26
CA MET A 1 -21.97 -53.34 20.04
C MET A 1 -22.64 -52.09 19.47
N LYS A 2 -23.95 -52.01 19.24
CA LYS A 2 -24.64 -50.85 18.68
C LYS A 2 -24.48 -49.54 19.49
N LYS A 3 -24.50 -49.63 20.84
CA LYS A 3 -24.35 -48.41 21.72
C LYS A 3 -22.93 -47.82 21.69
N VAL A 4 -21.89 -48.63 21.56
CA VAL A 4 -20.49 -48.19 21.47
C VAL A 4 -20.24 -47.50 20.11
N LEU A 5 -20.81 -48.04 19.03
CA LEU A 5 -20.70 -47.45 17.70
C LEU A 5 -21.39 -46.10 17.61
N PHE A 6 -22.55 -45.92 18.28
CA PHE A 6 -23.26 -44.65 18.31
C PHE A 6 -22.52 -43.58 19.11
N SER A 7 -21.87 -43.99 20.23
CA SER A 7 -21.03 -43.08 21.04
C SER A 7 -19.79 -42.63 20.28
N PHE A 8 -19.19 -43.54 19.47
CA PHE A 8 -18.01 -43.19 18.67
C PHE A 8 -18.33 -42.23 17.52
N CYS A 9 -19.48 -42.44 16.83
CA CYS A 9 -19.96 -41.52 15.80
C CYS A 9 -20.30 -40.14 16.38
N PHE A 10 -20.89 -40.06 17.59
CA PHE A 10 -21.19 -38.78 18.25
C PHE A 10 -19.92 -38.00 18.63
N LEU A 11 -18.87 -38.72 19.09
CA LEU A 11 -17.56 -38.11 19.39
C LEU A 11 -16.86 -37.61 18.13
N LEU A 12 -16.99 -38.33 17.00
CA LEU A 12 -16.43 -37.92 15.71
C LEU A 12 -17.11 -36.66 15.14
N VAL A 13 -18.44 -36.56 15.29
CA VAL A 13 -19.22 -35.37 14.87
C VAL A 13 -18.86 -34.16 15.73
N LEU A 14 -18.61 -34.33 17.03
CA LEU A 14 -18.12 -33.24 17.90
C LEU A 14 -16.72 -32.77 17.52
N LEU A 15 -15.83 -33.67 17.08
CA LEU A 15 -14.49 -33.32 16.60
C LEU A 15 -14.49 -32.60 15.25
N VAL A 16 -15.43 -32.91 14.36
CA VAL A 16 -15.56 -32.22 13.04
C VAL A 16 -16.32 -30.90 13.17
N GLY A 17 -17.23 -30.78 14.17
CA GLY A 17 -17.98 -29.55 14.44
C GLY A 17 -17.14 -28.42 15.06
N SER A 18 -15.98 -28.71 15.63
CA SER A 18 -15.04 -27.73 16.16
C SER A 18 -13.96 -27.33 15.14
N SER A 19 -14.32 -27.14 13.88
CA SER A 19 -13.50 -26.32 12.99
C SER A 19 -13.53 -24.88 13.54
N LEU A 20 -12.76 -24.68 14.61
CA LEU A 20 -12.39 -23.36 15.09
C LEU A 20 -11.93 -22.57 13.87
N ARG A 21 -12.67 -21.54 13.51
CA ARG A 21 -12.13 -20.53 12.62
C ARG A 21 -10.89 -19.99 13.32
N LEU A 22 -9.71 -20.50 12.95
CA LEU A 22 -8.46 -19.83 13.24
C LEU A 22 -8.51 -18.52 12.45
N GLU A 23 -9.10 -17.50 13.05
CA GLU A 23 -8.82 -16.15 12.62
C GLU A 23 -7.33 -15.95 12.87
N ALA A 24 -6.57 -15.91 11.78
CA ALA A 24 -5.16 -15.55 11.85
C ALA A 24 -5.09 -14.17 12.51
N GLN A 25 -4.71 -14.13 13.78
CA GLN A 25 -4.46 -12.87 14.45
C GLN A 25 -3.41 -12.13 13.63
N PRO A 26 -3.62 -10.83 13.33
CA PRO A 26 -2.63 -10.06 12.62
C PRO A 26 -1.31 -10.19 13.38
N ALA A 27 -0.25 -10.60 12.67
CA ALA A 27 1.06 -10.82 13.26
C ALA A 27 1.49 -9.51 13.95
N GLN A 28 1.49 -9.50 15.28
CA GLN A 28 1.93 -8.34 16.04
C GLN A 28 3.41 -8.14 15.77
N LYS A 29 3.77 -6.98 15.22
CA LYS A 29 5.17 -6.62 15.00
C LYS A 29 5.83 -6.44 16.37
N LEU A 30 6.65 -7.39 16.78
CA LEU A 30 7.40 -7.32 18.04
C LEU A 30 8.42 -6.17 18.05
N VAL A 31 8.96 -5.81 16.89
CA VAL A 31 9.87 -4.69 16.69
C VAL A 31 9.22 -3.67 15.78
N ASN A 32 9.24 -2.41 16.21
CA ASN A 32 8.70 -1.28 15.46
C ASN A 32 9.79 -0.22 15.26
N VAL A 33 10.02 0.19 14.01
CA VAL A 33 10.92 1.28 13.64
C VAL A 33 10.07 2.49 13.32
N VAL A 34 10.15 3.51 14.15
CA VAL A 34 9.40 4.76 13.97
C VAL A 34 10.34 5.84 13.46
N VAL A 35 9.98 6.44 12.35
CA VAL A 35 10.66 7.61 11.79
C VAL A 35 9.64 8.73 11.73
N SER A 36 9.92 9.88 12.32
CA SER A 36 9.00 11.02 12.34
C SER A 36 9.75 12.32 12.11
N PRO A 37 9.22 13.23 11.29
CA PRO A 37 9.78 14.58 11.15
C PRO A 37 9.50 15.41 12.40
N ASP A 38 10.19 16.53 12.52
CA ASP A 38 10.04 17.51 13.60
C ASP A 38 8.82 18.41 13.45
N ARG A 39 8.10 18.35 12.29
CA ARG A 39 6.87 19.11 12.03
C ARG A 39 5.67 18.20 11.86
N THR A 40 4.54 18.61 12.39
CA THR A 40 3.28 17.87 12.32
C THR A 40 2.57 17.96 10.96
N ASP A 41 2.83 19.03 10.19
CA ASP A 41 2.28 19.21 8.84
C ASP A 41 3.11 18.54 7.74
N TRP A 42 4.32 18.07 8.07
CA TRP A 42 5.26 17.39 7.19
C TRP A 42 5.66 18.23 5.96
N LYS A 43 5.60 19.58 6.06
CA LYS A 43 5.88 20.49 4.98
C LYS A 43 7.08 21.39 5.28
N TYR A 44 7.98 21.53 4.31
CA TYR A 44 9.22 22.28 4.43
C TYR A 44 9.45 23.12 3.17
N LYS A 45 10.37 24.07 3.28
CA LYS A 45 10.84 24.86 2.14
C LYS A 45 12.13 24.29 1.57
N GLN A 46 12.44 24.64 0.32
CA GLN A 46 13.76 24.33 -0.27
C GLN A 46 14.87 24.86 0.62
N LYS A 47 15.95 24.06 0.77
CA LYS A 47 17.12 24.32 1.60
C LYS A 47 16.87 24.35 3.11
N GLU A 48 15.65 24.20 3.55
CA GLU A 48 15.32 24.08 4.96
C GLU A 48 15.81 22.73 5.50
N GLU A 49 16.39 22.73 6.70
CA GLU A 49 16.82 21.50 7.36
C GLU A 49 15.62 20.77 7.96
N VAL A 50 15.46 19.51 7.60
CA VAL A 50 14.48 18.58 8.15
C VAL A 50 15.17 17.70 9.16
N SER A 51 14.60 17.56 10.35
CA SER A 51 15.08 16.65 11.38
C SER A 51 14.15 15.45 11.52
N PHE A 52 14.64 14.26 11.18
CA PHE A 52 13.92 13.00 11.38
C PHE A 52 14.34 12.35 12.69
N THR A 53 13.40 12.20 13.61
CA THR A 53 13.62 11.37 14.82
C THR A 53 13.39 9.91 14.45
N VAL A 54 14.40 9.09 14.67
CA VAL A 54 14.37 7.63 14.50
C VAL A 54 14.31 6.98 15.86
N GLN A 55 13.36 6.05 16.05
CA GLN A 55 13.22 5.28 17.29
C GLN A 55 12.94 3.82 16.95
N VAL A 56 13.62 2.91 17.64
CA VAL A 56 13.40 1.48 17.50
C VAL A 56 12.84 0.94 18.81
N PHE A 57 11.66 0.34 18.73
CA PHE A 57 10.97 -0.23 19.89
C PHE A 57 10.90 -1.75 19.79
N ARG A 58 10.99 -2.41 20.95
CA ARG A 58 10.60 -3.81 21.12
C ARG A 58 9.57 -3.87 22.26
N ASN A 59 8.37 -4.38 21.96
CA ASN A 59 7.27 -4.42 22.92
C ASN A 59 7.05 -3.06 23.61
N GLU A 60 6.99 -1.99 22.79
CA GLU A 60 6.79 -0.58 23.21
C GLU A 60 7.92 0.04 24.04
N ASN A 61 9.00 -0.68 24.30
CA ASN A 61 10.20 -0.16 24.97
C ASN A 61 11.30 0.14 23.95
N LEU A 62 12.02 1.25 24.14
CA LEU A 62 13.18 1.58 23.30
C LEU A 62 14.23 0.46 23.37
N LEU A 63 14.63 -0.05 22.21
CA LEU A 63 15.59 -1.12 22.08
C LEU A 63 17.01 -0.54 22.08
N LYS A 64 17.78 -0.76 23.17
CA LYS A 64 19.16 -0.32 23.28
C LYS A 64 20.09 -1.15 22.40
N ASP A 65 21.22 -0.56 22.04
CA ASP A 65 22.30 -1.21 21.29
C ASP A 65 21.84 -1.88 19.98
N VAL A 66 20.92 -1.23 19.26
CA VAL A 66 20.39 -1.72 17.98
C VAL A 66 21.20 -1.15 16.82
N VAL A 67 21.52 -2.00 15.86
CA VAL A 67 22.22 -1.62 14.63
C VAL A 67 21.18 -1.31 13.55
N VAL A 68 21.37 -0.19 12.87
CA VAL A 68 20.50 0.25 11.78
C VAL A 68 21.30 0.61 10.53
N ASP A 69 20.69 0.39 9.38
CA ASP A 69 21.09 1.02 8.12
C ASP A 69 20.09 2.14 7.81
N TYR A 70 20.54 3.22 7.21
CA TYR A 70 19.59 4.24 6.76
C TYR A 70 19.94 4.86 5.40
N GLU A 71 18.90 5.34 4.74
CA GLU A 71 18.96 6.11 3.51
C GLU A 71 18.19 7.42 3.70
N LEU A 72 18.77 8.54 3.27
CA LEU A 72 18.18 9.88 3.36
C LEU A 72 18.42 10.64 2.07
N GLY A 73 17.38 11.19 1.48
CA GLY A 73 17.46 11.95 0.22
C GLY A 73 16.14 12.02 -0.52
N PRO A 74 16.13 12.52 -1.75
CA PRO A 74 14.96 12.45 -2.62
C PRO A 74 14.45 11.02 -2.76
N GLU A 75 13.14 10.87 -2.87
CA GLU A 75 12.51 9.55 -3.04
C GLU A 75 13.14 8.81 -4.24
N TYR A 76 13.54 7.54 -4.04
CA TYR A 76 14.30 6.69 -4.97
C TYR A 76 15.74 7.10 -5.28
N PHE A 77 16.18 8.31 -4.91
CA PHE A 77 17.53 8.82 -5.18
C PHE A 77 18.21 9.30 -3.90
N PRO A 78 18.42 8.42 -2.90
CA PRO A 78 19.03 8.84 -1.64
C PRO A 78 20.46 9.35 -1.86
N VAL A 79 20.75 10.51 -1.28
CA VAL A 79 22.08 11.14 -1.36
C VAL A 79 22.99 10.75 -0.19
N LYS A 80 22.39 10.26 0.90
CA LYS A 80 23.11 9.79 2.08
C LYS A 80 22.67 8.36 2.40
N LYS A 81 23.65 7.45 2.51
CA LYS A 81 23.45 6.05 2.90
C LYS A 81 24.52 5.69 3.92
N GLU A 82 24.09 5.17 5.04
CA GLU A 82 25.00 4.65 6.06
C GLU A 82 24.50 3.29 6.54
N ALA A 83 25.44 2.37 6.72
CA ALA A 83 25.17 1.02 7.21
C ALA A 83 25.82 0.80 8.58
N ASP A 84 25.28 -0.15 9.32
CA ASP A 84 25.80 -0.62 10.61
C ASP A 84 25.97 0.50 11.66
N VAL A 85 25.05 1.47 11.66
CA VAL A 85 25.03 2.56 12.65
C VAL A 85 24.46 2.05 13.97
N LEU A 86 25.25 2.11 15.04
CA LEU A 86 24.82 1.68 16.37
C LEU A 86 24.02 2.75 17.10
N LEU A 87 22.78 2.45 17.42
CA LEU A 87 21.91 3.27 18.27
C LEU A 87 21.97 2.78 19.73
N LYS A 88 22.87 3.35 20.55
CA LYS A 88 23.06 2.95 21.95
C LYS A 88 21.77 3.03 22.79
N ASN A 89 20.94 4.04 22.55
CA ASN A 89 19.70 4.27 23.30
C ASN A 89 18.45 3.99 22.48
N GLY A 90 18.56 3.26 21.35
CA GLY A 90 17.42 2.99 20.45
C GLY A 90 16.85 4.21 19.76
N LYS A 91 17.53 5.35 19.80
CA LYS A 91 17.10 6.61 19.24
C LYS A 91 18.24 7.39 18.59
N THR A 92 17.95 8.08 17.47
CA THR A 92 18.85 9.06 16.85
C THR A 92 18.02 10.12 16.11
N THR A 93 18.72 11.19 15.69
CA THR A 93 18.14 12.22 14.79
C THR A 93 18.97 12.26 13.53
N LEU A 94 18.32 12.14 12.39
CA LEU A 94 18.93 12.26 11.07
C LEU A 94 18.49 13.57 10.44
N LYS A 95 19.42 14.30 9.83
CA LYS A 95 19.17 15.62 9.26
C LYS A 95 19.42 15.60 7.76
N GLY A 96 18.54 16.25 7.01
CA GLY A 96 18.66 16.41 5.57
C GLY A 96 17.91 17.61 5.05
N SER A 97 18.19 17.97 3.80
CA SER A 97 17.50 19.05 3.10
C SER A 97 17.42 18.74 1.61
N MET A 98 16.58 19.46 0.88
CA MET A 98 16.51 19.41 -0.58
C MET A 98 16.70 20.78 -1.20
N ASN A 99 17.41 20.85 -2.31
CA ASN A 99 17.58 22.07 -3.09
C ASN A 99 16.44 22.29 -4.09
N GLU A 100 15.77 21.22 -4.50
CA GLU A 100 14.68 21.21 -5.47
C GLU A 100 13.36 20.84 -4.82
N PRO A 101 12.20 21.31 -5.35
CA PRO A 101 10.90 20.87 -4.91
C PRO A 101 10.73 19.38 -5.08
N GLY A 102 10.06 18.70 -4.12
CA GLY A 102 9.86 17.27 -4.20
C GLY A 102 9.59 16.65 -2.84
N PHE A 103 10.03 15.40 -2.69
CA PHE A 103 9.81 14.61 -1.48
C PHE A 103 11.12 14.08 -0.91
N LEU A 104 11.42 14.48 0.32
CA LEU A 104 12.59 14.02 1.08
C LEU A 104 12.18 12.80 1.92
N ARG A 105 12.82 11.67 1.67
CA ARG A 105 12.55 10.41 2.39
C ARG A 105 13.71 10.04 3.30
N CYS A 106 13.37 9.66 4.53
CA CYS A 106 14.24 8.97 5.46
C CYS A 106 13.73 7.54 5.61
N LYS A 107 14.53 6.56 5.21
CA LYS A 107 14.26 5.12 5.34
C LYS A 107 15.29 4.52 6.30
N VAL A 108 14.83 3.70 7.25
CA VAL A 108 15.68 3.07 8.25
C VAL A 108 15.34 1.59 8.33
N ILE A 109 16.37 0.76 8.39
CA ILE A 109 16.26 -0.69 8.55
C ILE A 109 16.99 -1.08 9.83
N ALA A 110 16.26 -1.54 10.84
CA ALA A 110 16.84 -2.07 12.07
C ALA A 110 17.11 -3.57 11.95
N LYS A 111 18.32 -3.99 12.34
CA LYS A 111 18.76 -5.39 12.35
C LYS A 111 18.59 -5.96 13.76
N VAL A 112 17.57 -6.81 13.95
CA VAL A 112 17.24 -7.35 15.28
C VAL A 112 17.01 -8.85 15.18
N ASP A 113 17.74 -9.64 15.97
CA ASP A 113 17.64 -11.10 16.02
C ASP A 113 17.70 -11.77 14.63
N GLY A 114 18.61 -11.30 13.76
CA GLY A 114 18.79 -11.82 12.41
C GLY A 114 17.67 -11.45 11.42
N ARG A 115 16.77 -10.53 11.80
CA ARG A 115 15.67 -10.03 10.94
C ARG A 115 15.78 -8.54 10.71
N ASN A 116 15.30 -8.09 9.57
CA ASN A 116 15.23 -6.68 9.20
C ASN A 116 13.83 -6.12 9.45
N TYR A 117 13.77 -4.96 10.10
CA TYR A 117 12.55 -4.22 10.37
C TYR A 117 12.70 -2.82 9.80
N GLU A 118 11.74 -2.42 8.97
CA GLU A 118 11.78 -1.16 8.24
C GLU A 118 10.84 -0.13 8.84
N GLY A 119 11.31 1.12 8.89
CA GLY A 119 10.53 2.32 9.15
C GLY A 119 10.91 3.42 8.16
N MET A 120 9.95 4.26 7.78
CA MET A 120 10.22 5.38 6.89
C MET A 120 9.29 6.56 7.16
N ALA A 121 9.77 7.74 6.82
CA ALA A 121 8.97 8.97 6.73
C ALA A 121 9.38 9.74 5.47
N THR A 122 8.40 10.35 4.80
CA THR A 122 8.62 11.17 3.61
C THR A 122 7.93 12.51 3.81
N VAL A 123 8.68 13.59 3.72
CA VAL A 123 8.15 14.96 3.85
C VAL A 123 8.11 15.67 2.51
N ALA A 124 7.18 16.62 2.39
CA ALA A 124 7.04 17.47 1.22
C ALA A 124 7.93 18.70 1.33
N VAL A 125 8.62 19.03 0.25
CA VAL A 125 9.47 20.23 0.14
C VAL A 125 8.99 21.07 -1.04
N ASP A 126 8.41 22.24 -0.77
CA ASP A 126 7.80 23.15 -1.75
C ASP A 126 6.99 22.41 -2.82
N GLU A 127 6.12 21.47 -2.41
CA GLU A 127 5.38 20.55 -3.28
C GLU A 127 4.54 21.26 -4.35
N GLU A 128 4.04 22.46 -4.05
CA GLU A 128 3.28 23.29 -5.00
C GLU A 128 4.14 23.79 -6.19
N ARG A 129 5.46 23.74 -6.05
CA ARG A 129 6.42 24.16 -7.06
C ARG A 129 6.94 23.03 -7.93
N ILE A 130 6.52 21.78 -7.67
CA ILE A 130 6.87 20.64 -8.52
C ILE A 130 6.34 20.90 -9.92
N ARG A 131 7.19 20.68 -10.92
CA ARG A 131 6.84 20.80 -12.34
C ARG A 131 7.06 19.46 -13.03
N PRO A 132 6.28 19.15 -14.05
CA PRO A 132 6.53 17.98 -14.89
C PRO A 132 7.95 18.03 -15.45
N THR A 133 8.62 16.87 -15.45
CA THR A 133 9.97 16.73 -16.02
C THR A 133 9.94 16.58 -17.53
N THR A 134 8.78 16.25 -18.08
CA THR A 134 8.54 16.09 -19.51
C THR A 134 7.36 16.96 -19.95
N ALA A 135 7.41 17.44 -21.17
CA ALA A 135 6.28 18.09 -21.83
C ALA A 135 5.57 17.06 -22.73
N ASP A 136 4.26 17.25 -22.88
CA ASP A 136 3.50 16.44 -23.83
C ASP A 136 4.02 16.63 -25.26
N PRO A 137 4.02 15.59 -26.09
CA PRO A 137 4.30 15.73 -27.51
C PRO A 137 3.39 16.79 -28.15
N LYS A 138 3.91 17.46 -29.19
CA LYS A 138 3.15 18.57 -29.84
C LYS A 138 1.81 18.15 -30.42
N ASP A 139 1.66 16.87 -30.76
CA ASP A 139 0.46 16.27 -31.32
C ASP A 139 -0.39 15.52 -30.30
N PHE A 140 -0.07 15.61 -28.99
CA PHE A 140 -0.75 14.85 -27.93
C PHE A 140 -2.27 14.97 -28.00
N ASP A 141 -2.79 16.19 -27.99
CA ASP A 141 -4.24 16.44 -28.00
C ASP A 141 -4.89 15.98 -29.31
N SER A 142 -4.25 16.24 -30.45
CA SER A 142 -4.79 15.84 -31.76
C SER A 142 -4.77 14.33 -31.95
N PHE A 143 -3.71 13.66 -31.49
CA PHE A 143 -3.60 12.21 -31.48
C PHE A 143 -4.73 11.56 -30.67
N TRP A 144 -4.91 12.00 -29.43
CA TRP A 144 -5.93 11.42 -28.56
C TRP A 144 -7.35 11.73 -29.03
N LYS A 145 -7.59 12.95 -29.55
CA LYS A 145 -8.89 13.29 -30.15
C LYS A 145 -9.22 12.34 -31.30
N GLN A 146 -8.30 12.13 -32.22
CA GLN A 146 -8.48 11.22 -33.35
C GLN A 146 -8.68 9.77 -32.87
N ALA A 147 -7.87 9.30 -31.94
CA ALA A 147 -7.97 7.94 -31.41
C ALA A 147 -9.33 7.68 -30.73
N ILE A 148 -9.85 8.68 -29.98
CA ILE A 148 -11.18 8.60 -29.35
C ILE A 148 -12.29 8.59 -30.42
N GLU A 149 -12.20 9.44 -31.43
CA GLU A 149 -13.14 9.47 -32.55
C GLU A 149 -13.17 8.14 -33.30
N ASP A 150 -12.02 7.55 -33.56
CA ASP A 150 -11.91 6.25 -34.22
C ASP A 150 -12.47 5.12 -33.36
N ALA A 151 -12.17 5.10 -32.06
CA ALA A 151 -12.73 4.12 -31.14
C ALA A 151 -14.27 4.19 -31.05
N ARG A 152 -14.83 5.38 -31.07
CA ARG A 152 -16.29 5.61 -31.05
C ARG A 152 -17.06 5.13 -32.31
N LYS A 153 -16.35 4.83 -33.40
CA LYS A 153 -16.97 4.22 -34.62
C LYS A 153 -17.41 2.77 -34.35
N THR A 154 -16.80 2.10 -33.37
CA THR A 154 -17.21 0.76 -32.96
C THR A 154 -18.24 0.85 -31.84
N SER A 155 -19.39 0.19 -32.00
CA SER A 155 -20.43 0.13 -30.97
C SER A 155 -19.89 -0.53 -29.70
N LEU A 156 -20.17 0.07 -28.56
CA LEU A 156 -19.71 -0.45 -27.26
C LEU A 156 -20.29 -1.84 -26.93
N ASP A 157 -21.51 -2.16 -27.39
CA ASP A 157 -22.22 -3.43 -27.16
C ASP A 157 -21.99 -3.98 -25.73
N PRO A 158 -22.40 -3.25 -24.68
CA PRO A 158 -22.12 -3.68 -23.31
C PRO A 158 -22.99 -4.88 -22.95
N LYS A 159 -22.38 -5.86 -22.27
CA LYS A 159 -23.07 -7.01 -21.69
C LYS A 159 -22.80 -7.06 -20.21
N MET A 160 -23.83 -7.33 -19.42
CA MET A 160 -23.76 -7.39 -17.96
C MET A 160 -24.55 -8.60 -17.47
N VAL A 161 -23.88 -9.54 -16.83
CA VAL A 161 -24.47 -10.77 -16.30
C VAL A 161 -24.26 -10.81 -14.80
N LEU A 162 -25.36 -10.89 -14.04
CA LEU A 162 -25.30 -11.04 -12.58
C LEU A 162 -24.61 -12.34 -12.19
N MET A 163 -23.76 -12.29 -11.16
CA MET A 163 -23.09 -13.44 -10.56
C MET A 163 -23.66 -13.66 -9.14
N PRO A 164 -24.79 -14.36 -8.99
CA PRO A 164 -25.48 -14.48 -7.70
C PRO A 164 -24.61 -15.05 -6.59
N GLU A 165 -23.72 -15.98 -6.94
CA GLU A 165 -22.78 -16.65 -6.02
C GLU A 165 -21.71 -15.71 -5.43
N ARG A 166 -21.54 -14.54 -6.03
CA ARG A 166 -20.60 -13.49 -5.58
C ARG A 166 -21.29 -12.28 -4.96
N CYS A 167 -22.62 -12.23 -5.00
CA CYS A 167 -23.40 -11.15 -4.40
C CYS A 167 -23.39 -11.24 -2.87
N THR A 168 -23.46 -10.09 -2.21
CA THR A 168 -23.64 -9.99 -0.76
C THR A 168 -25.02 -9.41 -0.41
N SER A 169 -25.32 -9.24 0.86
CA SER A 169 -26.54 -8.53 1.30
C SER A 169 -26.58 -7.08 0.83
N THR A 170 -25.40 -6.45 0.63
CA THR A 170 -25.27 -5.02 0.31
C THR A 170 -24.79 -4.72 -1.11
N GLN A 171 -24.30 -5.72 -1.84
CA GLN A 171 -23.66 -5.53 -3.16
C GLN A 171 -24.14 -6.56 -4.18
N ASN A 172 -24.32 -6.12 -5.41
CA ASN A 172 -24.45 -6.97 -6.59
C ASN A 172 -23.11 -7.06 -7.32
N VAL A 173 -22.78 -8.23 -7.81
CA VAL A 173 -21.57 -8.51 -8.58
C VAL A 173 -21.96 -8.98 -9.99
N TYR A 174 -21.38 -8.34 -10.99
CA TYR A 174 -21.65 -8.66 -12.39
C TYR A 174 -20.37 -9.01 -13.14
N HIS A 175 -20.47 -10.00 -14.01
CA HIS A 175 -19.52 -10.15 -15.10
C HIS A 175 -19.92 -9.21 -16.23
N VAL A 176 -19.03 -8.29 -16.57
CA VAL A 176 -19.28 -7.30 -17.62
C VAL A 176 -18.35 -7.50 -18.81
N SER A 177 -18.82 -7.17 -19.99
CA SER A 177 -17.95 -7.08 -21.16
C SER A 177 -18.46 -6.02 -22.14
N PHE A 178 -17.55 -5.43 -22.87
CA PHE A 178 -17.87 -4.45 -23.92
C PHE A 178 -16.84 -4.52 -25.06
N GLN A 179 -17.27 -4.06 -26.24
CA GLN A 179 -16.38 -3.94 -27.39
C GLN A 179 -15.37 -2.82 -27.17
N ASN A 180 -14.15 -3.08 -27.58
CA ASN A 180 -13.11 -2.07 -27.69
C ASN A 180 -13.12 -1.42 -29.09
N GLU A 181 -12.07 -0.73 -29.45
CA GLU A 181 -11.88 -0.01 -30.72
C GLU A 181 -12.10 -0.86 -31.98
N ARG A 182 -11.93 -2.19 -31.90
CA ARG A 182 -12.06 -3.13 -33.01
C ARG A 182 -13.24 -4.08 -32.81
N PRO A 183 -14.02 -4.35 -33.86
CA PRO A 183 -15.03 -5.40 -33.82
C PRO A 183 -14.44 -6.75 -33.41
N GLY A 184 -15.08 -7.42 -32.45
CA GLY A 184 -14.60 -8.70 -31.92
C GLY A 184 -13.56 -8.60 -30.79
N SER A 185 -12.96 -7.43 -30.59
CA SER A 185 -12.04 -7.19 -29.46
C SER A 185 -12.84 -6.78 -28.23
N ARG A 186 -13.18 -7.74 -27.36
CA ARG A 186 -13.96 -7.48 -26.14
C ARG A 186 -13.04 -7.40 -24.92
N MET A 187 -13.34 -6.42 -24.07
CA MET A 187 -12.80 -6.33 -22.73
C MET A 187 -13.77 -6.97 -21.75
N TYR A 188 -13.24 -7.64 -20.74
CA TYR A 188 -14.01 -8.33 -19.70
C TYR A 188 -13.61 -7.81 -18.33
N GLY A 189 -14.56 -7.76 -17.41
CA GLY A 189 -14.30 -7.28 -16.06
C GLY A 189 -15.35 -7.74 -15.06
N ILE A 190 -15.10 -7.46 -13.81
CA ILE A 190 -16.06 -7.63 -12.72
C ILE A 190 -16.48 -6.25 -12.24
N LEU A 191 -17.80 -6.01 -12.25
CA LEU A 191 -18.41 -4.79 -11.72
C LEU A 191 -19.12 -5.11 -10.40
N VAL A 192 -18.77 -4.39 -9.37
CA VAL A 192 -19.45 -4.48 -8.06
C VAL A 192 -20.24 -3.19 -7.86
N VAL A 193 -21.55 -3.34 -7.62
CA VAL A 193 -22.48 -2.21 -7.46
C VAL A 193 -23.20 -2.33 -6.13
N PRO A 194 -23.25 -1.27 -5.31
CA PRO A 194 -24.09 -1.24 -4.12
C PRO A 194 -25.56 -1.49 -4.49
N LYS A 195 -26.28 -2.24 -3.63
CA LYS A 195 -27.75 -2.44 -3.81
C LYS A 195 -28.56 -1.22 -3.42
N LYS A 196 -28.03 -0.42 -2.48
CA LYS A 196 -28.67 0.83 -2.08
C LYS A 196 -28.41 1.89 -3.18
N GLU A 197 -29.45 2.55 -3.62
CA GLU A 197 -29.33 3.68 -4.53
C GLU A 197 -28.65 4.86 -3.86
N GLY A 198 -27.83 5.60 -4.62
CA GLY A 198 -27.11 6.77 -4.13
C GLY A 198 -26.05 7.27 -5.12
N VAL A 199 -25.42 8.38 -4.78
CA VAL A 199 -24.23 8.90 -5.46
C VAL A 199 -23.02 8.36 -4.72
N TYR A 200 -22.09 7.72 -5.44
CA TYR A 200 -20.90 7.09 -4.90
C TYR A 200 -19.63 7.64 -5.56
#